data_2a2135907b2e4a227678c84e27a75f77
#
_entry.id   2a2135907b2e4a227678c84e27a75f77
#
_cell.length_a   1.000
_cell.length_b   1.000
_cell.length_c   1.000
_cell.angle_alpha   90.00
_cell.angle_beta   90.00
_cell.angle_gamma   90.00
#
_symmetry.space_group_name_H-M   'P 1'
#
loop_
_entity.id
_entity.type
_entity.pdbx_description
1 polymer ?
#
loop_
_entity_poly.entity_id
_entity_poly.type
_entity_poly.pdbx_seq_one_letter_code
_entity_poly.pdbx_strand_id
1 'polypeptide(L)'
;VATIRDVAKLAGVSVATISRFLNKNGYVNEDTKLKVEQAIKTLQYEPNAIARGLAGRKTGTIALIFPDITNPFFAELARAVEDVARMYGYTVILCNSDNQADKEQTYIKVLKQRYVDGILFASYNLRSDDVEALKNEKIPLVMLDRAPRDASCSVVSSKHLEGAQMAVQHLMDVGCKKIAHIYGPQETVTGRERLIGYEQSVKHLPWYSPSLVEPGYFRVDGGMAAVENLMQRHPDIDGIFAGNDTMALGALKKLQRMGLHVPDQVALCGFDGIDLTLIVEPEITTVSQPIYDMGMLSTRLLIKKIEGDIKEEQTHLFDVKLITRGSTERKRNDE
;
A
#
# COMPACT_ATOMS: atom_id res chain seq x y z
N VAL A 1 27.20 -13.52 24.72
CA VAL A 1 26.85 -13.85 23.35
C VAL A 1 28.13 -14.10 22.58
N ALA A 2 28.26 -15.27 21.92
CA ALA A 2 29.43 -15.62 21.13
C ALA A 2 29.61 -14.64 19.97
N THR A 3 30.86 -14.33 19.65
CA THR A 3 31.22 -13.41 18.56
C THR A 3 31.85 -14.19 17.40
N ILE A 4 31.95 -13.57 16.22
CA ILE A 4 32.66 -14.15 15.08
C ILE A 4 34.14 -14.45 15.40
N ARG A 5 34.74 -13.70 16.33
CA ARG A 5 36.11 -13.94 16.81
C ARG A 5 36.22 -15.21 17.63
N ASP A 6 35.21 -15.53 18.43
CA ASP A 6 35.17 -16.75 19.25
C ASP A 6 35.01 -17.98 18.34
N VAL A 7 34.16 -17.89 17.30
CA VAL A 7 34.04 -18.94 16.28
C VAL A 7 35.37 -19.16 15.55
N ALA A 8 36.02 -18.07 15.12
CA ALA A 8 37.31 -18.15 14.45
C ALA A 8 38.38 -18.83 15.34
N LYS A 9 38.44 -18.47 16.61
CA LYS A 9 39.34 -19.05 17.60
C LYS A 9 39.07 -20.54 17.79
N LEU A 10 37.80 -20.94 17.94
CA LEU A 10 37.43 -22.35 18.14
C LEU A 10 37.66 -23.21 16.90
N ALA A 11 37.38 -22.69 15.72
CA ALA A 11 37.60 -23.37 14.46
C ALA A 11 39.08 -23.37 13.99
N GLY A 12 39.98 -22.62 14.66
CA GLY A 12 41.40 -22.52 14.30
C GLY A 12 41.62 -21.81 12.95
N VAL A 13 40.77 -20.84 12.58
CA VAL A 13 40.86 -20.13 11.30
C VAL A 13 40.77 -18.61 11.50
N SER A 14 41.03 -17.85 10.44
CA SER A 14 40.88 -16.39 10.48
C SER A 14 39.42 -15.97 10.48
N VAL A 15 39.10 -14.77 11.05
CA VAL A 15 37.77 -14.16 10.96
C VAL A 15 37.35 -13.97 9.51
N ALA A 16 38.29 -13.68 8.61
CA ALA A 16 38.04 -13.59 7.17
C ALA A 16 37.54 -14.92 6.58
N THR A 17 38.07 -16.06 7.05
CA THR A 17 37.64 -17.40 6.61
C THR A 17 36.21 -17.69 7.10
N ILE A 18 35.89 -17.39 8.37
CA ILE A 18 34.52 -17.50 8.88
C ILE A 18 33.56 -16.62 8.06
N SER A 19 33.95 -15.38 7.79
CA SER A 19 33.16 -14.45 6.97
C SER A 19 32.92 -14.96 5.55
N ARG A 20 33.92 -15.56 4.90
CA ARG A 20 33.74 -16.19 3.57
C ARG A 20 32.78 -17.36 3.62
N PHE A 21 32.92 -18.22 4.63
CA PHE A 21 32.03 -19.36 4.84
C PHE A 21 30.57 -18.93 5.02
N LEU A 22 30.29 -18.01 5.95
CA LEU A 22 28.95 -17.52 6.26
C LEU A 22 28.28 -16.83 5.07
N ASN A 23 29.05 -16.13 4.24
CA ASN A 23 28.53 -15.37 3.09
C ASN A 23 28.57 -16.16 1.77
N LYS A 24 29.00 -17.42 1.78
CA LYS A 24 29.20 -18.25 0.58
C LYS A 24 30.02 -17.55 -0.52
N ASN A 25 30.94 -16.67 -0.12
CA ASN A 25 31.73 -15.84 -1.02
C ASN A 25 33.20 -16.27 -1.00
N GLY A 26 33.58 -17.04 -1.99
CA GLY A 26 34.92 -17.57 -2.17
C GLY A 26 35.09 -19.01 -1.71
N TYR A 27 36.24 -19.59 -2.10
CA TYR A 27 36.57 -20.99 -1.81
C TYR A 27 36.92 -21.18 -0.31
N VAL A 28 36.30 -22.15 0.32
CA VAL A 28 36.67 -22.70 1.63
C VAL A 28 36.72 -24.22 1.47
N ASN A 29 37.84 -24.86 1.82
CA ASN A 29 37.98 -26.31 1.68
C ASN A 29 37.05 -27.06 2.64
N GLU A 30 36.69 -28.31 2.33
CA GLU A 30 35.68 -29.08 3.05
C GLU A 30 36.04 -29.31 4.54
N ASP A 31 37.31 -29.59 4.83
CA ASP A 31 37.76 -29.77 6.23
C ASP A 31 37.58 -28.49 7.06
N THR A 32 37.83 -27.35 6.43
CA THR A 32 37.63 -26.05 7.07
C THR A 32 36.15 -25.75 7.28
N LYS A 33 35.28 -26.09 6.29
CA LYS A 33 33.81 -25.93 6.43
C LYS A 33 33.32 -26.73 7.62
N LEU A 34 33.66 -28.00 7.76
CA LEU A 34 33.28 -28.87 8.85
C LEU A 34 33.69 -28.30 10.22
N LYS A 35 34.95 -27.81 10.35
CA LYS A 35 35.43 -27.17 11.58
C LYS A 35 34.63 -25.92 11.95
N VAL A 36 34.32 -25.09 10.93
CA VAL A 36 33.55 -23.86 11.14
C VAL A 36 32.10 -24.17 11.55
N GLU A 37 31.43 -25.13 10.88
CA GLU A 37 30.08 -25.57 11.24
C GLU A 37 30.01 -26.12 12.65
N GLN A 38 30.96 -26.93 13.05
CA GLN A 38 31.04 -27.47 14.40
C GLN A 38 31.25 -26.37 15.44
N ALA A 39 32.11 -25.39 15.15
CA ALA A 39 32.36 -24.26 16.05
C ALA A 39 31.11 -23.38 16.21
N ILE A 40 30.40 -23.08 15.11
CA ILE A 40 29.14 -22.34 15.11
C ILE A 40 28.08 -23.06 15.98
N LYS A 41 27.93 -24.39 15.78
CA LYS A 41 26.99 -25.20 16.52
C LYS A 41 27.34 -25.27 18.03
N THR A 42 28.61 -25.45 18.36
CA THR A 42 29.08 -25.53 19.74
C THR A 42 28.87 -24.22 20.50
N LEU A 43 29.12 -23.09 19.84
CA LEU A 43 28.98 -21.74 20.41
C LEU A 43 27.58 -21.17 20.28
N GLN A 44 26.66 -21.89 19.62
CA GLN A 44 25.33 -21.37 19.25
C GLN A 44 25.41 -19.96 18.64
N TYR A 45 26.42 -19.79 17.77
CA TYR A 45 26.70 -18.49 17.17
C TYR A 45 25.69 -18.18 16.07
N GLU A 46 25.00 -17.07 16.23
CA GLU A 46 24.14 -16.49 15.19
C GLU A 46 24.80 -15.24 14.59
N PRO A 47 24.91 -15.15 13.25
CA PRO A 47 25.47 -13.97 12.61
C PRO A 47 24.65 -12.71 12.92
N ASN A 48 25.24 -11.72 13.55
CA ASN A 48 24.59 -10.46 13.90
C ASN A 48 24.37 -9.60 12.62
N ALA A 49 23.11 -9.35 12.28
CA ALA A 49 22.72 -8.52 11.12
C ALA A 49 23.26 -7.08 11.24
N ILE A 50 23.30 -6.51 12.45
CA ILE A 50 23.85 -5.17 12.70
C ILE A 50 25.36 -5.14 12.41
N ALA A 51 26.09 -6.18 12.84
CA ALA A 51 27.53 -6.28 12.56
C ALA A 51 27.81 -6.44 11.05
N ARG A 52 26.91 -7.06 10.28
CA ARG A 52 26.99 -7.12 8.81
C ARG A 52 26.75 -5.76 8.18
N GLY A 53 25.74 -5.01 8.63
CA GLY A 53 25.46 -3.65 8.18
C GLY A 53 26.63 -2.69 8.43
N LEU A 54 27.24 -2.73 9.62
CA LEU A 54 28.43 -1.95 9.96
C LEU A 54 29.66 -2.27 9.06
N ALA A 55 29.73 -3.49 8.53
CA ALA A 55 30.77 -3.90 7.59
C ALA A 55 30.44 -3.52 6.12
N GLY A 56 29.43 -2.68 5.88
CA GLY A 56 28.98 -2.27 4.54
C GLY A 56 28.29 -3.38 3.75
N ARG A 57 27.70 -4.36 4.45
CA ARG A 57 27.02 -5.52 3.84
C ARG A 57 25.52 -5.44 4.07
N LYS A 58 24.76 -6.13 3.19
CA LYS A 58 23.31 -6.23 3.31
C LYS A 58 22.90 -6.88 4.63
N THR A 59 21.89 -6.32 5.27
CA THR A 59 21.32 -6.83 6.53
C THR A 59 20.29 -7.92 6.30
N GLY A 60 19.73 -8.00 5.09
CA GLY A 60 18.60 -8.85 4.75
C GLY A 60 17.29 -8.31 5.32
N THR A 61 17.20 -6.99 5.52
CA THR A 61 16.02 -6.35 6.10
C THR A 61 15.56 -5.20 5.21
N ILE A 62 14.28 -5.18 4.87
CA ILE A 62 13.62 -4.04 4.21
C ILE A 62 12.51 -3.49 5.10
N ALA A 63 12.10 -2.26 4.88
CA ALA A 63 10.99 -1.66 5.61
C ALA A 63 9.82 -1.37 4.69
N LEU A 64 8.59 -1.51 5.21
CA LEU A 64 7.36 -1.03 4.60
C LEU A 64 6.72 -0.01 5.54
N ILE A 65 6.65 1.26 5.10
CA ILE A 65 5.97 2.35 5.82
C ILE A 65 4.63 2.59 5.12
N PHE A 66 3.53 2.51 5.88
CA PHE A 66 2.17 2.70 5.37
C PHE A 66 1.31 3.43 6.41
N PRO A 67 0.17 4.04 5.97
CA PRO A 67 -0.58 4.96 6.83
C PRO A 67 -1.45 4.27 7.88
N ASP A 68 -2.06 3.11 7.55
CA ASP A 68 -3.07 2.49 8.43
C ASP A 68 -3.18 0.99 8.20
N ILE A 69 -2.69 0.20 9.17
CA ILE A 69 -2.75 -1.27 9.12
C ILE A 69 -4.18 -1.81 9.25
N THR A 70 -5.10 -1.01 9.78
CA THR A 70 -6.50 -1.43 9.95
C THR A 70 -7.30 -1.36 8.65
N ASN A 71 -6.81 -0.64 7.64
CA ASN A 71 -7.39 -0.67 6.30
C ASN A 71 -6.94 -1.95 5.57
N PRO A 72 -7.86 -2.85 5.18
CA PRO A 72 -7.54 -4.13 4.53
C PRO A 72 -6.69 -4.00 3.27
N PHE A 73 -6.80 -2.89 2.54
CA PHE A 73 -5.93 -2.59 1.39
C PHE A 73 -4.44 -2.68 1.77
N PHE A 74 -4.03 -2.03 2.86
CA PHE A 74 -2.62 -2.05 3.29
C PHE A 74 -2.22 -3.38 3.92
N ALA A 75 -3.16 -4.10 4.54
CA ALA A 75 -2.89 -5.43 5.08
C ALA A 75 -2.60 -6.45 3.96
N GLU A 76 -3.37 -6.43 2.87
CA GLU A 76 -3.13 -7.28 1.69
C GLU A 76 -1.83 -6.90 0.99
N LEU A 77 -1.57 -5.59 0.83
CA LEU A 77 -0.33 -5.08 0.29
C LEU A 77 0.88 -5.56 1.10
N ALA A 78 0.82 -5.45 2.43
CA ALA A 78 1.88 -5.89 3.34
C ALA A 78 2.13 -7.39 3.24
N ARG A 79 1.08 -8.20 3.07
CA ARG A 79 1.20 -9.63 2.82
C ARG A 79 1.96 -9.93 1.53
N ALA A 80 1.62 -9.28 0.44
CA ALA A 80 2.32 -9.44 -0.83
C ALA A 80 3.81 -9.06 -0.74
N VAL A 81 4.09 -7.96 -0.01
CA VAL A 81 5.47 -7.51 0.26
C VAL A 81 6.23 -8.57 1.06
N GLU A 82 5.64 -9.13 2.11
CA GLU A 82 6.27 -10.15 2.95
C GLU A 82 6.54 -11.44 2.17
N ASP A 83 5.55 -11.92 1.40
CA ASP A 83 5.67 -13.14 0.60
C ASP A 83 6.87 -13.04 -0.38
N VAL A 84 7.00 -11.92 -1.10
CA VAL A 84 8.11 -11.71 -2.03
C VAL A 84 9.42 -11.50 -1.30
N ALA A 85 9.45 -10.67 -0.26
CA ALA A 85 10.67 -10.43 0.52
C ALA A 85 11.27 -11.73 1.05
N ARG A 86 10.44 -12.62 1.60
CA ARG A 86 10.83 -13.93 2.10
C ARG A 86 11.44 -14.83 1.01
N MET A 87 10.88 -14.82 -0.22
CA MET A 87 11.43 -15.58 -1.34
C MET A 87 12.87 -15.15 -1.69
N TYR A 88 13.21 -13.90 -1.47
CA TYR A 88 14.55 -13.34 -1.69
C TYR A 88 15.42 -13.31 -0.41
N GLY A 89 14.95 -13.90 0.69
CA GLY A 89 15.70 -13.95 1.94
C GLY A 89 15.73 -12.66 2.75
N TYR A 90 14.76 -11.77 2.52
CA TYR A 90 14.58 -10.53 3.28
C TYR A 90 13.50 -10.67 4.35
N THR A 91 13.71 -9.99 5.47
CA THR A 91 12.72 -9.76 6.52
C THR A 91 12.11 -8.37 6.34
N VAL A 92 10.80 -8.25 6.57
CA VAL A 92 10.08 -6.97 6.47
C VAL A 92 9.82 -6.38 7.84
N ILE A 93 10.20 -5.11 8.04
CA ILE A 93 9.77 -4.30 9.20
C ILE A 93 8.56 -3.47 8.77
N LEU A 94 7.42 -3.70 9.43
CA LEU A 94 6.20 -2.93 9.21
C LEU A 94 6.18 -1.67 10.10
N CYS A 95 5.92 -0.51 9.51
CA CYS A 95 5.85 0.78 10.19
C CYS A 95 4.51 1.46 9.88
N ASN A 96 3.63 1.53 10.87
CA ASN A 96 2.32 2.18 10.75
C ASN A 96 2.39 3.64 11.17
N SER A 97 2.18 4.57 10.23
CA SER A 97 2.41 6.01 10.46
C SER A 97 1.19 6.79 10.95
N ASP A 98 -0.01 6.21 10.87
CA ASP A 98 -1.30 6.89 11.14
C ASP A 98 -1.47 8.20 10.35
N ASN A 99 -0.87 8.29 9.16
CA ASN A 99 -0.79 9.51 8.34
C ASN A 99 -0.11 10.70 9.05
N GLN A 100 0.74 10.46 10.06
CA GLN A 100 1.44 11.49 10.82
C GLN A 100 2.86 11.69 10.28
N ALA A 101 3.15 12.89 9.76
CA ALA A 101 4.44 13.22 9.16
C ALA A 101 5.62 13.08 10.14
N ASP A 102 5.43 13.42 11.40
CA ASP A 102 6.43 13.29 12.47
C ASP A 102 6.75 11.82 12.78
N LYS A 103 5.76 10.93 12.75
CA LYS A 103 5.99 9.49 12.86
C LYS A 103 6.79 8.95 11.67
N GLU A 104 6.47 9.36 10.45
CA GLU A 104 7.19 8.95 9.25
C GLU A 104 8.65 9.37 9.31
N GLN A 105 8.92 10.61 9.70
CA GLN A 105 10.28 11.11 9.90
C GLN A 105 11.03 10.32 10.99
N THR A 106 10.36 9.99 12.07
CA THR A 106 10.93 9.16 13.14
C THR A 106 11.27 7.77 12.63
N TYR A 107 10.37 7.14 11.86
CA TYR A 107 10.64 5.83 11.26
C TYR A 107 11.82 5.87 10.30
N ILE A 108 11.86 6.83 9.39
CA ILE A 108 12.99 6.99 8.46
C ILE A 108 14.31 7.11 9.22
N LYS A 109 14.37 7.95 10.26
CA LYS A 109 15.57 8.11 11.10
C LYS A 109 15.97 6.80 11.79
N VAL A 110 15.03 6.08 12.39
CA VAL A 110 15.29 4.82 13.10
C VAL A 110 15.72 3.73 12.11
N LEU A 111 15.06 3.62 10.95
CA LEU A 111 15.38 2.61 9.94
C LEU A 111 16.78 2.82 9.36
N LYS A 112 17.20 4.06 9.12
CA LYS A 112 18.56 4.41 8.73
C LYS A 112 19.58 3.92 9.76
N GLN A 113 19.32 4.14 11.06
CA GLN A 113 20.20 3.68 12.14
C GLN A 113 20.22 2.15 12.29
N ARG A 114 19.16 1.45 11.85
CA ARG A 114 19.07 -0.01 11.88
C ARG A 114 19.60 -0.68 10.63
N TYR A 115 20.18 0.09 9.72
CA TYR A 115 20.80 -0.41 8.49
C TYR A 115 19.85 -1.26 7.65
N VAL A 116 18.61 -0.76 7.39
CA VAL A 116 17.73 -1.41 6.42
C VAL A 116 18.32 -1.29 5.01
N ASP A 117 18.16 -2.32 4.21
CA ASP A 117 18.71 -2.37 2.86
C ASP A 117 17.89 -1.58 1.84
N GLY A 118 16.61 -1.30 2.17
CA GLY A 118 15.72 -0.50 1.33
C GLY A 118 14.36 -0.26 1.98
N ILE A 119 13.59 0.67 1.42
CA ILE A 119 12.30 1.11 1.96
C ILE A 119 11.22 1.08 0.87
N LEU A 120 10.08 0.46 1.18
CA LEU A 120 8.80 0.66 0.49
C LEU A 120 8.00 1.70 1.26
N PHE A 121 7.48 2.72 0.56
CA PHE A 121 6.80 3.84 1.19
C PHE A 121 5.42 4.07 0.57
N ALA A 122 4.36 3.80 1.33
CA ALA A 122 2.97 3.88 0.90
C ALA A 122 2.21 5.05 1.55
N SER A 123 2.90 6.15 1.89
CA SER A 123 2.32 7.35 2.47
C SER A 123 2.63 8.58 1.61
N TYR A 124 2.00 9.72 1.92
CA TYR A 124 2.10 10.95 1.12
C TYR A 124 2.91 12.08 1.78
N ASN A 125 3.34 11.89 3.03
CA ASN A 125 4.05 12.96 3.76
C ASN A 125 5.56 13.00 3.46
N LEU A 126 6.07 12.08 2.64
CA LEU A 126 7.47 12.05 2.25
C LEU A 126 7.79 13.26 1.38
N ARG A 127 8.73 14.10 1.82
CA ARG A 127 9.14 15.30 1.09
C ARG A 127 10.29 14.98 0.16
N SER A 128 10.48 15.82 -0.87
CA SER A 128 11.60 15.69 -1.81
C SER A 128 12.96 15.62 -1.12
N ASP A 129 13.15 16.43 -0.07
CA ASP A 129 14.38 16.44 0.74
C ASP A 129 14.65 15.11 1.44
N ASP A 130 13.60 14.41 1.87
CA ASP A 130 13.72 13.09 2.51
C ASP A 130 14.14 12.02 1.48
N VAL A 131 13.58 12.10 0.27
CA VAL A 131 13.96 11.23 -0.85
C VAL A 131 15.43 11.44 -1.23
N GLU A 132 15.87 12.70 -1.34
CA GLU A 132 17.27 13.01 -1.64
C GLU A 132 18.22 12.56 -0.51
N ALA A 133 17.82 12.73 0.75
CA ALA A 133 18.60 12.26 1.89
C ALA A 133 18.80 10.73 1.86
N LEU A 134 17.74 9.95 1.54
CA LEU A 134 17.82 8.51 1.39
C LEU A 134 18.73 8.12 0.21
N LYS A 135 18.62 8.81 -0.92
CA LYS A 135 19.51 8.60 -2.08
C LYS A 135 20.98 8.85 -1.75
N ASN A 136 21.28 9.95 -1.06
CA ASN A 136 22.65 10.31 -0.65
C ASN A 136 23.26 9.24 0.28
N GLU A 137 22.44 8.58 1.10
CA GLU A 137 22.82 7.47 1.96
C GLU A 137 22.80 6.12 1.24
N LYS A 138 22.48 6.10 -0.05
CA LYS A 138 22.37 4.88 -0.89
C LYS A 138 21.36 3.86 -0.37
N ILE A 139 20.26 4.34 0.23
CA ILE A 139 19.14 3.51 0.64
C ILE A 139 18.09 3.54 -0.47
N PRO A 140 17.90 2.44 -1.23
CA PRO A 140 16.88 2.36 -2.26
C PRO A 140 15.48 2.60 -1.71
N LEU A 141 14.68 3.36 -2.46
CA LEU A 141 13.30 3.68 -2.15
C LEU A 141 12.40 3.32 -3.35
N VAL A 142 11.24 2.72 -3.07
CA VAL A 142 10.14 2.58 -4.02
C VAL A 142 8.88 3.10 -3.36
N MET A 143 8.18 4.03 -4.02
CA MET A 143 6.90 4.53 -3.57
C MET A 143 5.75 3.68 -4.09
N LEU A 144 4.72 3.50 -3.26
CA LEU A 144 3.62 2.60 -3.46
C LEU A 144 2.30 3.34 -3.29
N ASP A 145 1.40 3.23 -4.28
CA ASP A 145 0.04 3.76 -4.30
C ASP A 145 -0.07 5.30 -4.25
N ARG A 146 0.64 5.97 -3.38
CA ARG A 146 0.45 7.39 -3.03
C ARG A 146 1.58 8.33 -3.43
N ALA A 147 2.35 7.97 -4.45
CA ALA A 147 3.50 8.77 -4.88
C ALA A 147 3.10 10.11 -5.51
N PRO A 148 3.81 11.22 -5.22
CA PRO A 148 3.70 12.45 -6.00
C PRO A 148 4.09 12.21 -7.46
N ARG A 149 3.49 12.97 -8.40
CA ARG A 149 3.78 12.83 -9.84
C ARG A 149 5.22 13.15 -10.22
N ASP A 150 5.87 14.00 -9.45
CA ASP A 150 7.26 14.47 -9.60
C ASP A 150 8.26 13.72 -8.71
N ALA A 151 7.86 12.56 -8.18
CA ALA A 151 8.72 11.76 -7.35
C ALA A 151 10.00 11.36 -8.10
N SER A 152 11.15 11.75 -7.58
CA SER A 152 12.45 11.37 -8.12
C SER A 152 12.87 9.94 -7.74
N CYS A 153 11.91 9.02 -7.57
CA CYS A 153 12.10 7.62 -7.19
C CYS A 153 11.13 6.72 -7.96
N SER A 154 11.36 5.43 -7.92
CA SER A 154 10.46 4.47 -8.56
C SER A 154 9.10 4.43 -7.89
N VAL A 155 8.05 4.29 -8.70
CA VAL A 155 6.65 4.37 -8.29
C VAL A 155 5.88 3.17 -8.83
N VAL A 156 5.07 2.56 -7.98
CA VAL A 156 4.06 1.57 -8.36
C VAL A 156 2.71 2.05 -7.86
N SER A 157 1.75 2.27 -8.75
CA SER A 157 0.41 2.80 -8.44
C SER A 157 -0.64 2.24 -9.40
N SER A 158 -1.89 2.62 -9.22
CA SER A 158 -3.01 2.29 -10.10
C SER A 158 -3.54 3.53 -10.83
N LYS A 159 -4.31 3.31 -11.89
CA LYS A 159 -5.00 4.37 -12.64
C LYS A 159 -6.23 4.86 -11.88
N HIS A 160 -6.01 5.73 -10.88
CA HIS A 160 -7.06 6.18 -9.97
C HIS A 160 -8.11 7.06 -10.66
N LEU A 161 -7.68 7.95 -11.55
CA LEU A 161 -8.57 8.86 -12.26
C LEU A 161 -9.52 8.08 -13.16
N GLU A 162 -8.98 7.20 -13.99
CA GLU A 162 -9.74 6.36 -14.94
C GLU A 162 -10.67 5.40 -14.16
N GLY A 163 -10.22 4.87 -13.02
CA GLY A 163 -11.05 4.04 -12.16
C GLY A 163 -12.24 4.80 -11.57
N ALA A 164 -12.05 6.04 -11.16
CA ALA A 164 -13.15 6.89 -10.68
C ALA A 164 -14.15 7.21 -11.79
N GLN A 165 -13.67 7.51 -13.01
CA GLN A 165 -14.54 7.68 -14.18
C GLN A 165 -15.34 6.41 -14.47
N MET A 166 -14.70 5.23 -14.39
CA MET A 166 -15.37 3.94 -14.56
C MET A 166 -16.49 3.70 -13.54
N ALA A 167 -16.26 4.04 -12.24
CA ALA A 167 -17.26 3.92 -11.20
C ALA A 167 -18.47 4.83 -11.46
N VAL A 168 -18.22 6.09 -11.82
CA VAL A 168 -19.28 7.08 -12.07
C VAL A 168 -20.07 6.71 -13.35
N GLN A 169 -19.37 6.29 -14.40
CA GLN A 169 -20.02 5.85 -15.64
C GLN A 169 -20.95 4.65 -15.37
N HIS A 170 -20.48 3.66 -14.59
CA HIS A 170 -21.31 2.52 -14.20
C HIS A 170 -22.57 2.95 -13.44
N LEU A 171 -22.45 3.87 -12.49
CA LEU A 171 -23.63 4.40 -11.79
C LEU A 171 -24.62 5.09 -12.73
N MET A 172 -24.14 5.81 -13.73
CA MET A 172 -25.01 6.39 -14.80
C MET A 172 -25.66 5.29 -15.65
N ASP A 173 -24.91 4.25 -16.03
CA ASP A 173 -25.39 3.14 -16.87
C ASP A 173 -26.49 2.31 -16.19
N VAL A 174 -26.43 2.18 -14.85
CA VAL A 174 -27.52 1.52 -14.08
C VAL A 174 -28.67 2.47 -13.74
N GLY A 175 -28.69 3.66 -14.33
CA GLY A 175 -29.82 4.60 -14.32
C GLY A 175 -29.81 5.59 -13.17
N CYS A 176 -28.69 5.82 -12.46
CA CYS A 176 -28.60 6.88 -11.47
C CYS A 176 -28.68 8.26 -12.14
N LYS A 177 -29.54 9.14 -11.61
CA LYS A 177 -29.81 10.48 -12.14
C LYS A 177 -29.07 11.57 -11.38
N LYS A 178 -28.68 11.32 -10.12
CA LYS A 178 -27.96 12.28 -9.28
C LYS A 178 -26.95 11.54 -8.40
N ILE A 179 -25.69 11.61 -8.78
CA ILE A 179 -24.59 10.86 -8.16
C ILE A 179 -23.80 11.78 -7.24
N ALA A 180 -23.63 11.39 -5.99
CA ALA A 180 -22.73 12.05 -5.03
C ALA A 180 -21.39 11.32 -4.93
N HIS A 181 -20.36 12.02 -4.42
CA HIS A 181 -19.05 11.44 -4.18
C HIS A 181 -18.60 11.65 -2.73
N ILE A 182 -18.17 10.55 -2.09
CA ILE A 182 -17.49 10.60 -0.80
C ILE A 182 -16.00 10.51 -1.05
N TYR A 183 -15.29 11.64 -0.89
CA TYR A 183 -13.87 11.73 -1.27
C TYR A 183 -12.89 11.46 -0.13
N GLY A 184 -11.72 10.97 -0.48
CA GLY A 184 -10.59 10.77 0.42
C GLY A 184 -9.79 12.06 0.68
N PRO A 185 -8.77 12.02 1.56
CA PRO A 185 -7.90 13.17 1.86
C PRO A 185 -7.29 13.76 0.60
N GLN A 186 -7.41 15.08 0.42
CA GLN A 186 -6.98 15.78 -0.79
C GLN A 186 -5.46 16.05 -0.82
N GLU A 187 -4.78 15.80 0.28
CA GLU A 187 -3.33 15.78 0.38
C GLU A 187 -2.74 14.56 -0.35
N THR A 188 -3.52 13.48 -0.49
CA THR A 188 -3.10 12.27 -1.19
C THR A 188 -3.35 12.37 -2.69
N VAL A 189 -2.47 11.79 -3.51
CA VAL A 189 -2.68 11.68 -4.96
C VAL A 189 -3.94 10.87 -5.26
N THR A 190 -4.14 9.75 -4.56
CA THR A 190 -5.30 8.87 -4.70
C THR A 190 -6.61 9.58 -4.43
N GLY A 191 -6.70 10.37 -3.34
CA GLY A 191 -7.89 11.17 -3.02
C GLY A 191 -8.20 12.22 -4.08
N ARG A 192 -7.16 12.96 -4.52
CA ARG A 192 -7.31 13.98 -5.59
C ARG A 192 -7.71 13.40 -6.93
N GLU A 193 -7.03 12.36 -7.39
CA GLU A 193 -7.31 11.77 -8.71
C GLU A 193 -8.70 11.15 -8.79
N ARG A 194 -9.17 10.50 -7.71
CA ARG A 194 -10.52 9.95 -7.65
C ARG A 194 -11.58 11.06 -7.65
N LEU A 195 -11.36 12.17 -6.94
CA LEU A 195 -12.25 13.34 -7.00
C LEU A 195 -12.25 13.99 -8.38
N ILE A 196 -11.08 14.19 -9.00
CA ILE A 196 -10.96 14.76 -10.36
C ILE A 196 -11.70 13.85 -11.36
N GLY A 197 -11.54 12.53 -11.28
CA GLY A 197 -12.23 11.58 -12.15
C GLY A 197 -13.75 11.66 -12.00
N TYR A 198 -14.27 11.77 -10.77
CA TYR A 198 -15.69 12.02 -10.52
C TYR A 198 -16.13 13.36 -11.14
N GLU A 199 -15.45 14.45 -10.83
CA GLU A 199 -15.82 15.78 -11.34
C GLU A 199 -15.79 15.87 -12.86
N GLN A 200 -14.79 15.30 -13.53
CA GLN A 200 -14.71 15.24 -14.99
C GLN A 200 -15.90 14.51 -15.60
N SER A 201 -16.42 13.49 -14.91
CA SER A 201 -17.57 12.73 -15.39
C SER A 201 -18.90 13.47 -15.22
N VAL A 202 -19.04 14.38 -14.26
CA VAL A 202 -20.35 14.95 -13.90
C VAL A 202 -20.47 16.45 -14.01
N LYS A 203 -19.36 17.23 -14.05
CA LYS A 203 -19.40 18.70 -14.04
C LYS A 203 -20.22 19.34 -15.15
N HIS A 204 -20.39 18.67 -16.27
CA HIS A 204 -21.17 19.14 -17.43
C HIS A 204 -22.65 18.81 -17.34
N LEU A 205 -23.08 18.07 -16.32
CA LEU A 205 -24.46 17.59 -16.17
C LEU A 205 -25.32 18.61 -15.41
N PRO A 206 -26.59 18.80 -15.78
CA PRO A 206 -27.45 19.84 -15.20
C PRO A 206 -27.71 19.73 -13.70
N TRP A 207 -27.60 18.51 -13.17
CA TRP A 207 -27.84 18.23 -11.74
C TRP A 207 -26.59 18.40 -10.87
N TYR A 208 -25.42 18.57 -11.50
CA TYR A 208 -24.18 18.70 -10.73
C TYR A 208 -24.14 19.96 -9.87
N SER A 209 -23.70 19.80 -8.63
CA SER A 209 -23.38 20.88 -7.70
C SER A 209 -22.13 20.52 -6.91
N PRO A 210 -21.24 21.48 -6.61
CA PRO A 210 -20.09 21.25 -5.73
C PRO A 210 -20.48 20.72 -4.32
N SER A 211 -21.74 20.89 -3.91
CA SER A 211 -22.26 20.35 -2.63
C SER A 211 -22.61 18.86 -2.65
N LEU A 212 -22.43 18.19 -3.82
CA LEU A 212 -22.58 16.73 -3.95
C LEU A 212 -21.31 15.94 -3.59
N VAL A 213 -20.30 16.62 -3.05
CA VAL A 213 -19.08 15.98 -2.57
C VAL A 213 -18.92 16.18 -1.06
N GLU A 214 -18.49 15.13 -0.35
CA GLU A 214 -18.26 15.15 1.10
C GLU A 214 -16.98 14.40 1.47
N PRO A 215 -16.20 14.88 2.46
CA PRO A 215 -15.03 14.18 2.94
C PRO A 215 -15.42 12.93 3.74
N GLY A 216 -14.73 11.82 3.49
CA GLY A 216 -14.88 10.57 4.25
C GLY A 216 -13.57 10.03 4.82
N TYR A 217 -12.44 10.69 4.51
CA TYR A 217 -11.11 10.44 5.11
C TYR A 217 -10.61 8.99 5.03
N PHE A 218 -11.13 8.22 4.06
CA PHE A 218 -10.87 6.78 3.90
C PHE A 218 -11.26 5.93 5.12
N ARG A 219 -12.27 6.36 5.89
CA ARG A 219 -12.71 5.74 7.15
C ARG A 219 -14.19 5.35 7.10
N VAL A 220 -14.55 4.31 7.87
CA VAL A 220 -15.95 3.86 7.99
C VAL A 220 -16.83 4.96 8.58
N ASP A 221 -16.41 5.57 9.70
CA ASP A 221 -17.13 6.65 10.36
C ASP A 221 -17.28 7.90 9.47
N GLY A 222 -16.23 8.21 8.68
CA GLY A 222 -16.26 9.26 7.68
C GLY A 222 -17.27 9.00 6.57
N GLY A 223 -17.33 7.76 6.06
CA GLY A 223 -18.37 7.35 5.10
C GLY A 223 -19.79 7.47 5.63
N MET A 224 -20.01 7.11 6.92
CA MET A 224 -21.30 7.28 7.58
C MET A 224 -21.71 8.75 7.70
N ALA A 225 -20.81 9.61 8.17
CA ALA A 225 -21.05 11.04 8.33
C ALA A 225 -21.32 11.73 6.98
N ALA A 226 -20.55 11.36 5.95
CA ALA A 226 -20.72 11.90 4.61
C ALA A 226 -22.11 11.60 4.03
N VAL A 227 -22.61 10.36 4.17
CA VAL A 227 -23.97 10.01 3.74
C VAL A 227 -25.02 10.84 4.47
N GLU A 228 -24.89 11.02 5.80
CA GLU A 228 -25.83 11.82 6.58
C GLU A 228 -25.91 13.26 6.05
N ASN A 229 -24.78 13.90 5.84
CA ASN A 229 -24.69 15.27 5.34
C ASN A 229 -25.22 15.38 3.90
N LEU A 230 -24.86 14.43 3.02
CA LEU A 230 -25.31 14.42 1.63
C LEU A 230 -26.82 14.27 1.51
N MET A 231 -27.41 13.29 2.22
CA MET A 231 -28.84 13.01 2.16
C MET A 231 -29.69 14.11 2.82
N GLN A 232 -29.16 14.83 3.83
CA GLN A 232 -29.82 16.01 4.38
C GLN A 232 -29.90 17.17 3.40
N ARG A 233 -28.81 17.40 2.63
CA ARG A 233 -28.77 18.51 1.65
C ARG A 233 -29.42 18.15 0.32
N HIS A 234 -29.34 16.89 -0.07
CA HIS A 234 -29.77 16.38 -1.36
C HIS A 234 -30.51 15.04 -1.17
N PRO A 235 -31.78 15.06 -0.72
CA PRO A 235 -32.55 13.83 -0.49
C PRO A 235 -32.89 13.06 -1.77
N ASP A 236 -32.65 13.66 -2.94
CA ASP A 236 -32.86 13.13 -4.29
C ASP A 236 -31.61 12.44 -4.88
N ILE A 237 -30.55 12.25 -4.09
CA ILE A 237 -29.39 11.44 -4.48
C ILE A 237 -29.85 9.99 -4.64
N ASP A 238 -29.55 9.40 -5.80
CA ASP A 238 -29.86 8.00 -6.13
C ASP A 238 -28.63 7.15 -6.50
N GLY A 239 -27.44 7.75 -6.47
CA GLY A 239 -26.15 7.08 -6.65
C GLY A 239 -25.07 7.66 -5.75
N ILE A 240 -24.20 6.83 -5.19
CA ILE A 240 -23.05 7.25 -4.39
C ILE A 240 -21.80 6.52 -4.89
N PHE A 241 -20.77 7.30 -5.30
CA PHE A 241 -19.42 6.81 -5.46
C PHE A 241 -18.61 7.12 -4.19
N ALA A 242 -18.26 6.08 -3.44
CA ALA A 242 -17.34 6.21 -2.32
C ALA A 242 -15.89 6.01 -2.81
N GLY A 243 -15.02 6.96 -2.51
CA GLY A 243 -13.65 6.99 -2.99
C GLY A 243 -12.75 5.87 -2.46
N ASN A 244 -13.27 5.02 -1.52
CA ASN A 244 -12.70 3.71 -1.21
C ASN A 244 -13.75 2.80 -0.57
N ASP A 245 -13.45 1.50 -0.48
CA ASP A 245 -14.38 0.49 0.03
C ASP A 245 -14.65 0.65 1.54
N THR A 246 -13.68 1.14 2.30
CA THR A 246 -13.89 1.41 3.74
C THR A 246 -14.97 2.49 3.94
N MET A 247 -14.96 3.55 3.13
CA MET A 247 -16.03 4.56 3.13
C MET A 247 -17.34 3.99 2.58
N ALA A 248 -17.28 3.10 1.56
CA ALA A 248 -18.46 2.45 1.01
C ALA A 248 -19.18 1.57 2.05
N LEU A 249 -18.44 0.83 2.88
CA LEU A 249 -18.98 0.06 4.00
C LEU A 249 -19.69 0.98 5.00
N GLY A 250 -19.09 2.13 5.32
CA GLY A 250 -19.71 3.15 6.15
C GLY A 250 -20.99 3.72 5.54
N ALA A 251 -20.94 4.05 4.25
CA ALA A 251 -22.06 4.55 3.47
C ALA A 251 -23.23 3.56 3.45
N LEU A 252 -22.97 2.30 3.14
CA LEU A 252 -23.97 1.23 3.16
C LEU A 252 -24.65 1.14 4.54
N LYS A 253 -23.84 1.10 5.60
CA LYS A 253 -24.36 1.02 6.98
C LYS A 253 -25.24 2.21 7.36
N LYS A 254 -24.88 3.43 6.92
CA LYS A 254 -25.69 4.63 7.21
C LYS A 254 -26.98 4.63 6.41
N LEU A 255 -26.95 4.30 5.11
CA LEU A 255 -28.15 4.19 4.27
C LEU A 255 -29.16 3.21 4.88
N GLN A 256 -28.70 2.01 5.27
CA GLN A 256 -29.55 1.01 5.95
C GLN A 256 -30.16 1.54 7.25
N ARG A 257 -29.41 2.29 8.07
CA ARG A 257 -29.93 2.90 9.31
C ARG A 257 -30.97 4.00 9.05
N MET A 258 -30.89 4.65 7.89
CA MET A 258 -31.88 5.63 7.44
C MET A 258 -33.11 4.97 6.79
N GLY A 259 -33.14 3.63 6.67
CA GLY A 259 -34.25 2.91 6.03
C GLY A 259 -34.21 2.98 4.50
N LEU A 260 -33.08 3.39 3.92
CA LEU A 260 -32.92 3.48 2.47
C LEU A 260 -32.41 2.15 1.91
N HIS A 261 -33.04 1.69 0.85
CA HIS A 261 -32.70 0.42 0.21
C HIS A 261 -31.58 0.61 -0.83
N VAL A 262 -30.54 -0.19 -0.68
CA VAL A 262 -29.44 -0.33 -1.67
C VAL A 262 -29.66 -1.65 -2.42
N PRO A 263 -29.72 -1.65 -3.75
CA PRO A 263 -29.50 -0.54 -4.68
C PRO A 263 -30.73 0.23 -5.13
N ASP A 264 -31.96 -0.20 -4.76
CA ASP A 264 -33.19 0.27 -5.40
C ASP A 264 -33.41 1.79 -5.26
N GLN A 265 -33.17 2.36 -4.07
CA GLN A 265 -33.27 3.80 -3.83
C GLN A 265 -31.93 4.52 -4.06
N VAL A 266 -30.82 3.93 -3.60
CA VAL A 266 -29.49 4.51 -3.72
C VAL A 266 -28.51 3.42 -4.14
N ALA A 267 -27.99 3.49 -5.37
CA ALA A 267 -26.91 2.61 -5.81
C ALA A 267 -25.57 3.04 -5.19
N LEU A 268 -24.71 2.08 -4.85
CA LEU A 268 -23.43 2.33 -4.18
C LEU A 268 -22.28 1.65 -4.89
N CYS A 269 -21.23 2.40 -5.22
CA CYS A 269 -19.99 1.90 -5.77
C CYS A 269 -18.80 2.34 -4.91
N GLY A 270 -17.89 1.41 -4.60
CA GLY A 270 -16.65 1.63 -3.88
C GLY A 270 -15.43 1.71 -4.79
N PHE A 271 -14.26 1.66 -4.16
CA PHE A 271 -12.95 1.60 -4.80
C PHE A 271 -11.98 0.84 -3.89
N ASP A 272 -11.11 0.05 -4.39
CA ASP A 272 -9.99 -0.76 -3.89
C ASP A 272 -10.20 -2.26 -4.19
N GLY A 273 -11.39 -2.83 -4.00
CA GLY A 273 -11.69 -4.25 -4.22
C GLY A 273 -11.36 -5.13 -3.01
N ILE A 274 -11.46 -4.60 -1.78
CA ILE A 274 -11.16 -5.38 -0.56
C ILE A 274 -12.22 -6.46 -0.30
N ASP A 275 -11.81 -7.58 0.30
CA ASP A 275 -12.71 -8.73 0.58
C ASP A 275 -13.91 -8.40 1.49
N LEU A 276 -13.81 -7.37 2.34
CA LEU A 276 -14.93 -6.95 3.17
C LEU A 276 -16.17 -6.50 2.36
N THR A 277 -16.01 -6.16 1.10
CA THR A 277 -17.12 -5.83 0.19
C THR A 277 -17.99 -7.02 -0.18
N LEU A 278 -17.47 -8.25 -0.01
CA LEU A 278 -18.16 -9.52 -0.27
C LEU A 278 -19.00 -10.02 0.90
N ILE A 279 -18.71 -9.57 2.13
CA ILE A 279 -19.35 -10.12 3.34
C ILE A 279 -20.49 -9.27 3.87
N VAL A 280 -20.83 -8.19 3.17
CA VAL A 280 -21.97 -7.31 3.50
C VAL A 280 -23.14 -7.57 2.53
N GLU A 281 -24.37 -7.19 2.98
CA GLU A 281 -25.57 -7.34 2.18
C GLU A 281 -26.21 -5.96 1.94
N PRO A 282 -26.38 -5.58 0.65
CA PRO A 282 -25.87 -6.23 -0.55
C PRO A 282 -24.34 -6.17 -0.66
N GLU A 283 -23.72 -7.13 -1.36
CA GLU A 283 -22.30 -7.06 -1.73
C GLU A 283 -22.00 -5.77 -2.49
N ILE A 284 -20.88 -5.12 -2.19
CA ILE A 284 -20.57 -3.79 -2.74
C ILE A 284 -19.86 -3.92 -4.10
N THR A 285 -20.43 -3.30 -5.12
CA THR A 285 -19.77 -3.01 -6.40
C THR A 285 -18.57 -2.12 -6.16
N THR A 286 -17.41 -2.44 -6.73
CA THR A 286 -16.17 -1.71 -6.50
C THR A 286 -15.26 -1.68 -7.70
N VAL A 287 -14.46 -0.64 -7.82
CA VAL A 287 -13.32 -0.59 -8.74
C VAL A 287 -12.13 -1.24 -8.06
N SER A 288 -11.82 -2.47 -8.46
CA SER A 288 -10.76 -3.27 -7.86
C SER A 288 -9.38 -2.90 -8.39
N GLN A 289 -8.44 -2.70 -7.48
CA GLN A 289 -7.01 -2.60 -7.74
C GLN A 289 -6.36 -3.98 -7.64
N PRO A 290 -5.32 -4.29 -8.40
CA PRO A 290 -4.55 -5.54 -8.24
C PRO A 290 -3.56 -5.40 -7.07
N ILE A 291 -4.08 -5.32 -5.83
CA ILE A 291 -3.34 -4.96 -4.61
C ILE A 291 -2.13 -5.87 -4.40
N TYR A 292 -2.35 -7.17 -4.54
CA TYR A 292 -1.29 -8.17 -4.37
C TYR A 292 -0.19 -8.03 -5.43
N ASP A 293 -0.55 -7.80 -6.70
CA ASP A 293 0.42 -7.60 -7.79
C ASP A 293 1.23 -6.31 -7.61
N MET A 294 0.59 -5.24 -7.10
CA MET A 294 1.27 -4.00 -6.75
C MET A 294 2.33 -4.22 -5.67
N GLY A 295 1.99 -4.95 -4.60
CA GLY A 295 2.93 -5.33 -3.54
C GLY A 295 4.08 -6.19 -4.06
N MET A 296 3.76 -7.19 -4.89
CA MET A 296 4.77 -8.05 -5.53
C MET A 296 5.75 -7.26 -6.39
N LEU A 297 5.24 -6.43 -7.30
CA LEU A 297 6.08 -5.68 -8.24
C LEU A 297 6.98 -4.70 -7.51
N SER A 298 6.42 -3.93 -6.56
CA SER A 298 7.19 -2.95 -5.80
C SER A 298 8.32 -3.59 -4.98
N THR A 299 8.07 -4.76 -4.39
CA THR A 299 9.08 -5.49 -3.63
C THR A 299 10.19 -6.02 -4.53
N ARG A 300 9.83 -6.63 -5.68
CA ARG A 300 10.83 -7.07 -6.67
C ARG A 300 11.67 -5.92 -7.20
N LEU A 301 11.03 -4.77 -7.47
CA LEU A 301 11.71 -3.56 -7.93
C LEU A 301 12.70 -3.04 -6.87
N LEU A 302 12.26 -2.99 -5.59
CA LEU A 302 13.13 -2.61 -4.49
C LEU A 302 14.33 -3.54 -4.35
N ILE A 303 14.12 -4.86 -4.37
CA ILE A 303 15.18 -5.86 -4.24
C ILE A 303 16.19 -5.73 -5.39
N LYS A 304 15.74 -5.60 -6.64
CA LYS A 304 16.63 -5.37 -7.80
C LYS A 304 17.45 -4.09 -7.65
N LYS A 305 16.88 -3.02 -7.08
CA LYS A 305 17.63 -1.80 -6.75
C LYS A 305 18.68 -2.04 -5.67
N ILE A 306 18.34 -2.79 -4.62
CA ILE A 306 19.28 -3.18 -3.56
C ILE A 306 20.43 -4.03 -4.13
N GLU A 307 20.15 -4.88 -5.12
CA GLU A 307 21.14 -5.74 -5.79
C GLU A 307 21.99 -4.98 -6.80
N GLY A 308 21.55 -3.82 -7.23
CA GLY A 308 22.21 -2.98 -8.22
C GLY A 308 21.89 -3.35 -9.66
N ASP A 309 20.89 -4.22 -9.88
CA ASP A 309 20.44 -4.65 -11.21
C ASP A 309 19.67 -3.55 -11.95
N ILE A 310 19.02 -2.65 -11.20
CA ILE A 310 18.27 -1.51 -11.74
C ILE A 310 18.82 -0.22 -11.11
N LYS A 311 19.24 0.71 -11.97
CA LYS A 311 19.74 2.05 -11.57
C LYS A 311 18.74 3.16 -11.90
N GLU A 312 17.94 2.97 -12.92
CA GLU A 312 16.96 3.95 -13.39
C GLU A 312 15.68 3.90 -12.54
N GLU A 313 15.04 5.05 -12.38
CA GLU A 313 13.74 5.15 -11.75
C GLU A 313 12.66 4.70 -12.74
N GLN A 314 11.67 3.95 -12.25
CA GLN A 314 10.60 3.37 -13.05
C GLN A 314 9.24 3.74 -12.46
N THR A 315 8.27 4.06 -13.34
CA THR A 315 6.88 4.26 -12.95
C THR A 315 6.03 3.16 -13.57
N HIS A 316 5.30 2.44 -12.72
CA HIS A 316 4.38 1.39 -13.13
C HIS A 316 2.96 1.76 -12.68
N LEU A 317 2.04 1.89 -13.64
CA LEU A 317 0.63 2.15 -13.39
C LEU A 317 -0.19 0.91 -13.78
N PHE A 318 -0.85 0.32 -12.80
CA PHE A 318 -1.74 -0.81 -13.02
C PHE A 318 -3.11 -0.36 -13.50
N ASP A 319 -3.70 -1.12 -14.42
CA ASP A 319 -5.10 -1.01 -14.76
C ASP A 319 -5.97 -1.47 -13.59
N VAL A 320 -7.14 -0.86 -13.46
CA VAL A 320 -8.17 -1.23 -12.48
C VAL A 320 -9.34 -1.87 -13.20
N LYS A 321 -10.20 -2.60 -12.45
CA LYS A 321 -11.35 -3.33 -13.01
C LYS A 321 -12.60 -3.05 -12.19
N LEU A 322 -13.70 -2.73 -12.84
CA LEU A 322 -14.99 -2.70 -12.18
C LEU A 322 -15.48 -4.12 -11.90
N ILE A 323 -15.86 -4.37 -10.65
CA ILE A 323 -16.48 -5.61 -10.21
C ILE A 323 -17.90 -5.27 -9.77
N THR A 324 -18.87 -5.62 -10.60
CA THR A 324 -20.30 -5.38 -10.34
C THR A 324 -20.87 -6.39 -9.38
N ARG A 325 -21.67 -5.92 -8.41
CA ARG A 325 -22.33 -6.73 -7.39
C ARG A 325 -23.68 -6.13 -6.99
N GLY A 326 -24.32 -6.72 -6.02
CA GLY A 326 -25.69 -6.39 -5.59
C GLY A 326 -25.94 -4.91 -5.27
N SER A 327 -24.94 -4.15 -4.83
CA SER A 327 -25.15 -2.74 -4.47
C SER A 327 -25.43 -1.80 -5.65
N THR A 328 -25.32 -2.29 -6.89
CA THR A 328 -25.71 -1.56 -8.10
C THR A 328 -26.65 -2.34 -9.02
N GLU A 329 -27.03 -3.56 -8.66
CA GLU A 329 -27.95 -4.41 -9.43
C GLU A 329 -29.43 -3.98 -9.17
N ARG A 330 -29.81 -2.83 -9.71
CA ARG A 330 -31.21 -2.35 -9.65
C ARG A 330 -32.13 -3.29 -10.42
N LYS A 331 -33.28 -3.63 -9.83
CA LYS A 331 -34.35 -4.28 -10.58
C LYS A 331 -34.79 -3.33 -11.67
N ARG A 332 -34.67 -3.73 -12.94
CA ARG A 332 -35.34 -3.01 -14.03
C ARG A 332 -36.84 -3.08 -13.75
N ASN A 333 -37.48 -1.94 -13.53
CA ASN A 333 -38.90 -1.85 -13.66
C ASN A 333 -39.15 -1.99 -15.16
N ASP A 334 -39.39 -3.23 -15.63
CA ASP A 334 -39.97 -3.46 -16.91
C ASP A 334 -41.41 -2.88 -16.83
N GLU A 335 -41.58 -1.63 -17.30
CA GLU A 335 -42.89 -1.06 -17.62
C GLU A 335 -43.42 -1.66 -18.91
#